data_67b12c726015b2905339e041d9481a2c
#
_entry.id   67b12c726015b2905339e041d9481a2c
#
_cell.length_a   1.000
_cell.length_b   1.000
_cell.length_c   1.000
_cell.angle_alpha   90.00
_cell.angle_beta   90.00
_cell.angle_gamma   90.00
#
_symmetry.space_group_name_H-M   'P 1'
#
loop_
_entity.id
_entity.type
_entity.pdbx_description
1 polymer ?
#
loop_
_entity_poly.entity_id
_entity_poly.type
_entity_poly.pdbx_seq_one_letter_code
_entity_poly.pdbx_strand_id
1 'polypeptide(L)'
;MTMANEETLILYLRNGCGYCHYVQDAIRKLGLTVEERNIWEDPVFEEELMSATGRRVVPVLRTIDNEGASRWIPESRDIIEYLVSRYSPG
;
A
#
# COMPACT_ATOMS: atom_id res chain seq x y z
N MET A 1 16.86 16.83 -0.14
CA MET A 1 16.55 16.29 -0.33
C MET A 1 15.54 15.68 0.08
N THR A 2 14.98 15.57 0.14
CA THR A 2 14.17 15.18 0.57
C THR A 2 13.59 14.21 0.24
N MET A 3 13.23 13.59 0.58
CA MET A 3 12.87 12.65 0.14
C MET A 3 11.68 12.21 0.48
N ALA A 4 10.85 12.32 -0.23
CA ALA A 4 9.56 11.85 -0.06
C ALA A 4 9.51 10.41 0.27
N ASN A 5 10.58 9.71 0.01
CA ASN A 5 10.52 8.34 0.19
C ASN A 5 11.25 7.85 1.35
N GLU A 6 11.14 8.52 2.46
CA GLU A 6 11.76 8.04 3.66
C GLU A 6 11.04 6.85 4.25
N GLU A 7 9.84 6.57 3.78
CA GLU A 7 9.12 5.40 4.24
C GLU A 7 9.04 4.35 3.15
N THR A 8 8.92 3.11 3.55
CA THR A 8 8.73 2.01 2.62
C THR A 8 7.23 1.82 2.41
N LEU A 9 6.85 1.66 1.15
CA LEU A 9 5.44 1.48 0.80
C LEU A 9 5.23 0.07 0.27
N ILE A 10 4.28 -0.65 0.86
CA ILE A 10 3.95 -2.01 0.47
C ILE A 10 2.46 -2.09 0.24
N LEU A 11 2.06 -2.55 -0.94
CA LEU A 11 0.65 -2.67 -1.28
C LEU A 11 0.27 -4.15 -1.32
N TYR A 12 -0.69 -4.54 -0.48
CA TYR A 12 -1.23 -5.90 -0.51
C TYR A 12 -2.41 -5.90 -1.47
N LEU A 13 -2.38 -6.85 -2.41
CA LEU A 13 -3.39 -6.92 -3.45
C LEU A 13 -3.64 -8.37 -3.82
N ARG A 14 -4.57 -8.60 -4.74
CA ARG A 14 -4.81 -9.93 -5.28
C ARG A 14 -5.24 -9.80 -6.74
N ASN A 15 -5.25 -10.92 -7.43
CA ASN A 15 -5.67 -10.94 -8.83
C ASN A 15 -7.14 -10.56 -8.94
N GLY A 16 -7.47 -9.83 -9.99
CA GLY A 16 -8.85 -9.51 -10.28
C GLY A 16 -9.49 -8.51 -9.34
N CYS A 17 -8.70 -7.73 -8.63
CA CYS A 17 -9.23 -6.76 -7.69
C CYS A 17 -9.34 -5.38 -8.36
N GLY A 18 -10.56 -4.95 -8.61
CA GLY A 18 -10.77 -3.66 -9.26
C GLY A 18 -10.29 -2.48 -8.43
N TYR A 19 -10.52 -2.53 -7.13
CA TYR A 19 -10.08 -1.43 -6.26
C TYR A 19 -8.56 -1.38 -6.17
N CYS A 20 -7.89 -2.51 -6.29
CA CYS A 20 -6.44 -2.52 -6.32
C CYS A 20 -5.91 -1.76 -7.54
N HIS A 21 -6.63 -1.86 -8.67
CA HIS A 21 -6.24 -1.14 -9.87
C HIS A 21 -6.29 0.37 -9.69
N TYR A 22 -7.28 0.86 -8.96
CA TYR A 22 -7.38 2.28 -8.69
C TYR A 22 -6.16 2.76 -7.90
N VAL A 23 -5.75 1.99 -6.91
CA VAL A 23 -4.59 2.34 -6.11
C VAL A 23 -3.33 2.28 -6.95
N GLN A 24 -3.19 1.22 -7.77
CA GLN A 24 -2.03 1.08 -8.64
C GLN A 24 -1.92 2.24 -9.62
N ASP A 25 -3.05 2.69 -10.13
CA ASP A 25 -3.07 3.81 -11.06
C ASP A 25 -2.59 5.09 -10.38
N ALA A 26 -3.05 5.34 -9.15
CA ALA A 26 -2.61 6.51 -8.41
C ALA A 26 -1.11 6.45 -8.13
N ILE A 27 -0.61 5.26 -7.76
CA ILE A 27 0.82 5.07 -7.53
C ILE A 27 1.61 5.42 -8.78
N ARG A 28 1.15 4.93 -9.91
CA ARG A 28 1.83 5.18 -11.17
C ARG A 28 1.83 6.65 -11.53
N LYS A 29 0.70 7.32 -11.34
CA LYS A 29 0.59 8.74 -11.67
C LYS A 29 1.46 9.60 -10.76
N LEU A 30 1.67 9.16 -9.53
CA LEU A 30 2.51 9.89 -8.61
C LEU A 30 3.99 9.53 -8.76
N GLY A 31 4.30 8.54 -9.57
CA GLY A 31 5.70 8.14 -9.79
C GLY A 31 6.34 7.48 -8.59
N LEU A 32 5.54 6.78 -7.78
CA LEU A 32 6.05 6.18 -6.55
C LEU A 32 6.54 4.77 -6.79
N THR A 33 7.50 4.36 -5.97
CA THR A 33 7.97 2.98 -5.95
C THR A 33 7.32 2.27 -4.78
N VAL A 34 6.56 1.24 -5.08
CA VAL A 34 5.80 0.51 -4.09
C VAL A 34 6.03 -0.97 -4.30
N GLU A 35 6.34 -1.69 -3.23
CA GLU A 35 6.45 -3.14 -3.30
C GLU A 35 5.04 -3.73 -3.29
N GLU A 36 4.77 -4.66 -4.21
CA GLU A 36 3.47 -5.29 -4.27
C GLU A 36 3.55 -6.70 -3.69
N ARG A 37 2.60 -7.04 -2.84
CA ARG A 37 2.52 -8.36 -2.25
C ARG A 37 1.16 -8.96 -2.56
N ASN A 38 1.14 -9.93 -3.46
CA ASN A 38 -0.10 -10.55 -3.90
C ASN A 38 -0.43 -11.69 -2.95
N ILE A 39 -1.55 -11.56 -2.22
CA ILE A 39 -1.89 -12.52 -1.19
C ILE A 39 -2.33 -13.86 -1.76
N TRP A 40 -2.62 -13.91 -3.06
CA TRP A 40 -2.95 -15.19 -3.70
C TRP A 40 -1.71 -15.92 -4.17
N GLU A 41 -0.59 -15.22 -4.34
CA GLU A 41 0.63 -15.84 -4.82
C GLU A 41 1.48 -16.41 -3.70
N ASP A 42 1.37 -15.89 -2.50
CA ASP A 42 2.20 -16.33 -1.41
C ASP A 42 1.40 -16.29 -0.11
N PRO A 43 1.19 -17.44 0.53
CA PRO A 43 0.41 -17.48 1.77
C PRO A 43 1.02 -16.65 2.91
N VAL A 44 2.33 -16.40 2.86
CA VAL A 44 2.95 -15.56 3.88
C VAL A 44 2.38 -14.14 3.82
N PHE A 45 2.14 -13.64 2.61
CA PHE A 45 1.57 -12.30 2.46
C PHE A 45 0.16 -12.23 3.05
N GLU A 46 -0.62 -13.29 2.85
CA GLU A 46 -1.97 -13.34 3.42
C GLU A 46 -1.89 -13.38 4.94
N GLU A 47 -0.96 -14.12 5.48
CA GLU A 47 -0.77 -14.18 6.93
C GLU A 47 -0.40 -12.82 7.51
N GLU A 48 0.47 -12.10 6.83
CA GLU A 48 0.85 -10.76 7.28
C GLU A 48 -0.37 -9.86 7.35
N LEU A 49 -1.19 -9.91 6.31
CA LEU A 49 -2.37 -9.07 6.23
C LEU A 49 -3.37 -9.43 7.33
N MET A 50 -3.60 -10.72 7.53
CA MET A 50 -4.52 -11.18 8.55
C MET A 50 -4.05 -10.83 9.95
N SER A 51 -2.76 -10.95 10.21
CA SER A 51 -2.22 -10.63 11.52
C SER A 51 -2.39 -9.17 11.85
N ALA A 52 -2.26 -8.32 10.85
CA ALA A 52 -2.29 -6.87 11.07
C ALA A 52 -3.71 -6.32 11.08
N THR A 53 -4.57 -6.81 10.20
CA THR A 53 -5.89 -6.21 10.00
C THR A 53 -7.05 -7.08 10.45
N GLY A 54 -6.79 -8.38 10.63
CA GLY A 54 -7.85 -9.32 10.98
C GLY A 54 -8.76 -9.69 9.83
N ARG A 55 -8.42 -9.28 8.62
CA ARG A 55 -9.28 -9.51 7.47
C ARG A 55 -8.46 -9.80 6.23
N ARG A 56 -9.06 -10.48 5.28
CA ARG A 56 -8.42 -10.76 3.98
C ARG A 56 -8.86 -9.79 2.91
N VAL A 57 -9.15 -8.57 3.30
CA VAL A 57 -9.65 -7.58 2.36
C VAL A 57 -8.48 -6.78 1.80
N VAL A 58 -8.44 -6.64 0.48
CA VAL A 58 -7.45 -5.83 -0.22
C VAL A 58 -8.19 -4.79 -1.06
N PRO A 59 -7.56 -3.70 -1.43
CA PRO A 59 -6.16 -3.35 -1.19
C PRO A 59 -5.92 -2.82 0.20
N VAL A 60 -4.71 -3.04 0.71
CA VAL A 60 -4.25 -2.44 1.96
C VAL A 60 -2.85 -1.93 1.74
N LEU A 61 -2.59 -0.70 2.14
CA LEU A 61 -1.26 -0.14 2.06
C LEU A 61 -0.60 -0.22 3.42
N ARG A 62 0.61 -0.74 3.46
CA ARG A 62 1.42 -0.75 4.66
C ARG A 62 2.56 0.22 4.46
N THR A 63 2.76 1.12 5.40
CA THR A 63 3.91 2.01 5.36
C THR A 63 4.82 1.68 6.52
N ILE A 64 6.12 1.70 6.26
CA ILE A 64 7.12 1.46 7.29
C ILE A 64 8.04 2.67 7.28
N ASP A 65 8.06 3.40 8.38
CA ASP A 65 8.88 4.60 8.44
C ASP A 65 10.34 4.24 8.72
N ASN A 66 11.21 5.23 8.77
CA ASN A 66 12.62 4.95 8.92
C ASN A 66 13.00 4.51 10.33
N GLU A 67 12.02 4.47 11.23
CA GLU A 67 12.24 3.91 12.56
C GLU A 67 11.67 2.51 12.68
N GLY A 68 11.10 2.00 11.59
CA GLY A 68 10.56 0.65 11.58
C GLY A 68 9.11 0.54 12.00
N ALA A 69 8.45 1.66 12.25
CA ALA A 69 7.04 1.62 12.65
C ALA A 69 6.14 1.44 11.44
N SER A 70 5.19 0.53 11.55
CA SER A 70 4.26 0.24 10.46
C SER A 70 2.92 0.90 10.69
N ARG A 71 2.33 1.36 9.60
CA ARG A 71 0.95 1.82 9.59
C ARG A 71 0.22 1.04 8.49
N TRP A 72 -0.99 0.63 8.78
CA TRP A 72 -1.79 -0.14 7.83
C TRP A 72 -3.02 0.66 7.45
N ILE A 73 -3.19 0.93 6.16
CA ILE A 73 -4.30 1.75 5.66
C ILE A 73 -5.17 0.84 4.79
N PRO A 74 -6.38 0.47 5.26
CA PRO A 74 -7.23 -0.43 4.51
C PRO A 74 -8.11 0.29 3.51
N GLU A 75 -8.73 0.48 2.86
CA GLU A 75 -9.67 1.18 1.99
C GLU A 75 -8.97 1.90 0.86
N SER A 76 -9.35 1.57 -0.35
CA SER A 76 -8.71 2.16 -1.52
C SER A 76 -8.79 3.68 -1.49
N ARG A 77 -9.92 4.24 -1.07
CA ARG A 77 -10.06 5.67 -1.01
C ARG A 77 -9.07 6.30 -0.05
N ASP A 78 -8.93 5.70 1.12
CA ASP A 78 -8.03 6.22 2.14
C ASP A 78 -6.58 6.09 1.72
N ILE A 79 -6.25 4.99 1.02
CA ILE A 79 -4.92 4.80 0.50
C ILE A 79 -4.58 5.90 -0.51
N ILE A 80 -5.49 6.16 -1.43
CA ILE A 80 -5.25 7.16 -2.46
C ILE A 80 -5.13 8.54 -1.83
N GLU A 81 -6.00 8.86 -0.88
CA GLU A 81 -5.91 10.12 -0.17
C GLU A 81 -4.58 10.30 0.54
N TYR A 82 -4.13 9.24 1.20
CA TYR A 82 -2.86 9.28 1.89
C TYR A 82 -1.72 9.57 0.92
N LEU A 83 -1.70 8.84 -0.19
CA LEU A 83 -0.63 8.97 -1.17
C LEU A 83 -0.65 10.34 -1.84
N VAL A 84 -1.82 10.81 -2.20
CA VAL A 84 -1.94 12.10 -2.86
C VAL A 84 -1.53 13.23 -1.92
N SER A 85 -2.00 13.20 -0.69
CA SER A 85 -1.69 14.31 0.21
C SER A 85 -0.22 14.31 0.62
N ARG A 86 0.43 13.15 0.60
CA ARG A 86 1.81 13.07 1.05
C ARG A 86 2.83 13.20 -0.07
N TYR A 87 2.49 12.74 -1.27
CA TYR A 87 3.46 12.66 -2.35
C TYR A 87 3.09 13.50 -3.57
N SER A 88 2.01 14.19 -3.52
CA SER A 88 1.60 14.99 -4.65
C SER A 88 2.56 16.16 -4.82
N PRO A 89 3.01 16.43 -6.05
CA PRO A 89 3.90 17.57 -6.25
C PRO A 89 3.13 18.87 -6.07
N GLY A 90 3.80 19.87 -5.66
CA GLY A 90 3.25 21.21 -5.54
C GLY A 90 2.51 21.47 -4.27
#